data_bb3badea6ac6647726ae89f2b95f8016
#
_entry.id   bb3badea6ac6647726ae89f2b95f8016
#
_cell.length_a   1.000
_cell.length_b   1.000
_cell.length_c   1.000
_cell.angle_alpha   90.00
_cell.angle_beta   90.00
_cell.angle_gamma   90.00
#
_symmetry.space_group_name_H-M   'P 1'
#
loop_
_entity.id
_entity.type
_entity.pdbx_description
1 polymer ?
#
loop_
_entity_poly.entity_id
_entity_poly.type
_entity_poly.pdbx_seq_one_letter_code
_entity_poly.pdbx_strand_id
1 'polypeptide(L)'
;MIPSLETPSAATDLISFLKALPDCRMRRGIRYPQWWMLLVAILSILSNQGSLMGMERFAKRHRQTLNELLGTDVAKPPSDSTFRLLLAQLDVEGFEALLQQWIAAQPGLIDTVDTLVCDGKTLRGSITETAAGAARFIAQVSLYSNRLGVAIAQSTYATDAGGEIEALRHLLDRVELEGLLVQADALHANRPFFCTSSSAVPTS
;
A
#
# COMPACT_ATOMS: atom_id res chain seq x y z
N MET A 1 0.96 32.82 -23.26
CA MET A 1 2.24 32.22 -22.81
C MET A 1 1.85 31.21 -21.74
N ILE A 2 1.71 29.92 -22.12
CA ILE A 2 1.32 28.83 -21.24
C ILE A 2 2.61 28.39 -20.54
N PRO A 3 2.67 28.33 -19.19
CA PRO A 3 3.86 27.83 -18.52
C PRO A 3 4.08 26.37 -18.92
N SER A 4 5.28 26.03 -19.35
CA SER A 4 5.73 24.68 -19.64
C SER A 4 5.55 23.86 -18.39
N LEU A 5 4.69 22.85 -18.44
CA LEU A 5 4.62 21.79 -17.44
C LEU A 5 5.98 21.08 -17.47
N GLU A 6 6.78 21.30 -16.44
CA GLU A 6 7.99 20.53 -16.18
C GLU A 6 7.59 19.07 -16.10
N THR A 7 8.14 18.24 -16.97
CA THR A 7 7.97 16.78 -16.93
C THR A 7 8.50 16.30 -15.56
N PRO A 8 7.67 15.64 -14.74
CA PRO A 8 8.14 15.14 -13.46
C PRO A 8 9.32 14.20 -13.70
N SER A 9 10.37 14.35 -12.91
CA SER A 9 11.53 13.47 -12.91
C SER A 9 11.06 12.02 -12.86
N ALA A 10 11.61 11.16 -13.72
CA ALA A 10 11.25 9.74 -13.86
C ALA A 10 11.29 8.94 -12.55
N ALA A 11 11.88 9.50 -11.49
CA ALA A 11 12.00 8.90 -10.17
C ALA A 11 10.71 8.96 -9.30
N THR A 12 9.71 9.78 -9.67
CA THR A 12 8.47 9.95 -8.87
C THR A 12 7.24 9.29 -9.50
N ASP A 13 7.41 8.66 -10.66
CA ASP A 13 6.31 8.03 -11.39
C ASP A 13 5.93 6.67 -10.79
N LEU A 14 4.67 6.52 -10.35
CA LEU A 14 4.14 5.26 -9.80
C LEU A 14 4.35 4.05 -10.72
N ILE A 15 4.27 4.24 -12.04
CA ILE A 15 4.43 3.16 -13.01
C ILE A 15 5.85 2.58 -12.95
N SER A 16 6.86 3.44 -12.81
CA SER A 16 8.25 3.02 -12.65
C SER A 16 8.46 2.20 -11.38
N PHE A 17 7.83 2.59 -10.26
CA PHE A 17 7.84 1.83 -9.02
C PHE A 17 7.14 0.47 -9.20
N LEU A 18 5.95 0.43 -9.81
CA LEU A 18 5.24 -0.83 -10.07
C LEU A 18 6.02 -1.79 -10.99
N LYS A 19 6.80 -1.26 -11.94
CA LYS A 19 7.70 -2.07 -12.80
C LYS A 19 8.88 -2.65 -12.05
N ALA A 20 9.32 -2.02 -10.97
CA ALA A 20 10.42 -2.49 -10.14
C ALA A 20 10.01 -3.68 -9.24
N LEU A 21 8.70 -3.88 -8.99
CA LEU A 21 8.23 -4.99 -8.17
C LEU A 21 8.47 -6.33 -8.88
N PRO A 22 9.17 -7.29 -8.23
CA PRO A 22 9.41 -8.61 -8.79
C PRO A 22 8.10 -9.34 -9.09
N ASP A 23 8.01 -9.95 -10.27
CA ASP A 23 6.86 -10.78 -10.64
C ASP A 23 7.07 -12.22 -10.17
N CYS A 24 6.44 -12.59 -9.06
CA CYS A 24 6.55 -13.91 -8.45
C CYS A 24 5.74 -15.00 -9.19
N ARG A 25 4.99 -14.64 -10.24
CA ARG A 25 4.20 -15.59 -11.02
C ARG A 25 5.10 -16.48 -11.90
N MET A 26 4.70 -17.73 -12.07
CA MET A 26 5.37 -18.61 -13.04
C MET A 26 5.27 -18.03 -14.45
N ARG A 27 6.40 -17.98 -15.18
CA ARG A 27 6.48 -17.39 -16.54
C ARG A 27 5.50 -18.01 -17.53
N ARG A 28 5.15 -19.29 -17.36
CA ARG A 28 4.21 -19.98 -18.25
C ARG A 28 2.79 -19.46 -18.04
N GLY A 29 2.19 -18.91 -19.10
CA GLY A 29 0.79 -18.44 -19.09
C GLY A 29 0.59 -16.99 -18.66
N ILE A 30 1.66 -16.22 -18.39
CA ILE A 30 1.55 -14.79 -18.14
C ILE A 30 1.11 -14.09 -19.44
N ARG A 31 -0.09 -13.51 -19.43
CA ARG A 31 -0.68 -12.76 -20.55
C ARG A 31 -0.57 -11.25 -20.36
N TYR A 32 -0.44 -10.81 -19.12
CA TYR A 32 -0.49 -9.40 -18.74
C TYR A 32 0.71 -9.07 -17.86
N PRO A 33 1.43 -7.95 -18.09
CA PRO A 33 2.46 -7.47 -17.18
C PRO A 33 1.87 -7.23 -15.79
N GLN A 34 2.58 -7.62 -14.73
CA GLN A 34 2.14 -7.43 -13.34
C GLN A 34 1.86 -5.97 -13.05
N TRP A 35 2.79 -5.08 -13.39
CA TRP A 35 2.67 -3.65 -13.16
C TRP A 35 1.41 -3.05 -13.80
N TRP A 36 1.04 -3.51 -15.01
CA TRP A 36 -0.15 -3.05 -15.70
C TRP A 36 -1.43 -3.47 -14.98
N MET A 37 -1.50 -4.70 -14.51
CA MET A 37 -2.64 -5.20 -13.75
C MET A 37 -2.77 -4.52 -12.39
N LEU A 38 -1.66 -4.25 -11.69
CA LEU A 38 -1.64 -3.52 -10.44
C LEU A 38 -2.09 -2.07 -10.64
N LEU A 39 -1.62 -1.40 -11.69
CA LEU A 39 -2.08 -0.05 -12.05
C LEU A 39 -3.58 -0.03 -12.31
N VAL A 40 -4.12 -0.98 -13.07
CA VAL A 40 -5.56 -1.09 -13.32
C VAL A 40 -6.33 -1.33 -12.01
N ALA A 41 -5.84 -2.18 -11.12
CA ALA A 41 -6.44 -2.41 -9.82
C ALA A 41 -6.49 -1.11 -8.98
N ILE A 42 -5.38 -0.37 -8.90
CA ILE A 42 -5.29 0.92 -8.19
C ILE A 42 -6.29 1.92 -8.79
N LEU A 43 -6.28 2.12 -10.10
CA LEU A 43 -7.17 3.07 -10.78
C LEU A 43 -8.65 2.69 -10.62
N SER A 44 -8.99 1.39 -10.63
CA SER A 44 -10.36 0.93 -10.40
C SER A 44 -10.82 1.20 -8.98
N ILE A 45 -9.96 0.99 -7.98
CA ILE A 45 -10.25 1.30 -6.56
C ILE A 45 -10.47 2.81 -6.38
N LEU A 46 -9.59 3.63 -6.94
CA LEU A 46 -9.71 5.10 -6.92
C LEU A 46 -11.00 5.59 -7.63
N SER A 47 -11.49 4.80 -8.60
CA SER A 47 -12.77 5.04 -9.28
C SER A 47 -13.98 4.40 -8.56
N ASN A 48 -13.82 4.05 -7.28
CA ASN A 48 -14.84 3.41 -6.44
C ASN A 48 -15.34 2.04 -6.98
N GLN A 49 -14.48 1.29 -7.63
CA GLN A 49 -14.73 -0.05 -8.18
C GLN A 49 -13.77 -1.08 -7.56
N GLY A 50 -13.81 -1.22 -6.22
CA GLY A 50 -12.87 -2.04 -5.45
C GLY A 50 -13.10 -3.56 -5.50
N SER A 51 -14.08 -4.06 -6.26
CA SER A 51 -14.29 -5.52 -6.41
C SER A 51 -13.55 -6.07 -7.62
N LEU A 52 -13.25 -7.39 -7.62
CA LEU A 52 -12.62 -8.06 -8.78
C LEU A 52 -13.41 -7.88 -10.07
N MET A 53 -14.75 -7.99 -10.00
CA MET A 53 -15.62 -7.68 -11.13
C MET A 53 -15.59 -6.19 -11.52
N GLY A 54 -15.38 -5.31 -10.54
CA GLY A 54 -15.16 -3.86 -10.79
C GLY A 54 -13.88 -3.62 -11.57
N MET A 55 -12.78 -4.28 -11.19
CA MET A 55 -11.49 -4.21 -11.89
C MET A 55 -11.60 -4.72 -13.34
N GLU A 56 -12.31 -5.84 -13.55
CA GLU A 56 -12.57 -6.34 -14.90
C GLU A 56 -13.38 -5.33 -15.74
N ARG A 57 -14.45 -4.76 -15.17
CA ARG A 57 -15.28 -3.75 -15.87
C ARG A 57 -14.48 -2.49 -16.18
N PHE A 58 -13.65 -2.03 -15.25
CA PHE A 58 -12.75 -0.90 -15.44
C PHE A 58 -11.75 -1.18 -16.59
N ALA A 59 -11.09 -2.34 -16.54
CA ALA A 59 -10.17 -2.77 -17.59
C ALA A 59 -10.86 -2.81 -18.98
N LYS A 60 -12.08 -3.38 -19.05
CA LYS A 60 -12.87 -3.44 -20.31
C LYS A 60 -13.17 -2.05 -20.85
N ARG A 61 -13.60 -1.14 -19.99
CA ARG A 61 -14.02 0.22 -20.37
C ARG A 61 -12.83 1.05 -20.85
N HIS A 62 -11.69 0.95 -20.16
CA HIS A 62 -10.55 1.85 -20.36
C HIS A 62 -9.38 1.24 -21.14
N ARG A 63 -9.53 -0.02 -21.63
CA ARG A 63 -8.45 -0.77 -22.32
C ARG A 63 -7.77 0.03 -23.42
N GLN A 64 -8.54 0.64 -24.30
CA GLN A 64 -7.99 1.38 -25.44
C GLN A 64 -7.18 2.58 -24.96
N THR A 65 -7.74 3.41 -24.10
CA THR A 65 -7.08 4.58 -23.53
C THR A 65 -5.80 4.18 -22.77
N LEU A 66 -5.86 3.08 -22.00
CA LEU A 66 -4.69 2.56 -21.28
C LEU A 66 -3.59 2.10 -22.24
N ASN A 67 -3.96 1.41 -23.33
CA ASN A 67 -2.99 1.01 -24.34
C ASN A 67 -2.32 2.23 -25.00
N GLU A 68 -3.09 3.24 -25.36
CA GLU A 68 -2.58 4.49 -25.97
C GLU A 68 -1.66 5.26 -25.03
N LEU A 69 -2.07 5.45 -23.76
CA LEU A 69 -1.30 6.22 -22.77
C LEU A 69 -0.04 5.49 -22.28
N LEU A 70 -0.10 4.17 -22.15
CA LEU A 70 0.98 3.36 -21.58
C LEU A 70 1.88 2.70 -22.63
N GLY A 71 1.56 2.87 -23.91
CA GLY A 71 2.27 2.22 -25.01
C GLY A 71 2.19 0.68 -24.93
N THR A 72 1.03 0.14 -24.49
CA THR A 72 0.81 -1.31 -24.36
C THR A 72 -0.13 -1.82 -25.44
N ASP A 73 -0.07 -3.13 -25.73
CA ASP A 73 -0.98 -3.79 -26.68
C ASP A 73 -1.72 -4.93 -25.97
N VAL A 74 -2.60 -4.59 -25.05
CA VAL A 74 -3.47 -5.55 -24.37
C VAL A 74 -4.70 -5.79 -25.24
N ALA A 75 -4.68 -6.87 -26.02
CA ALA A 75 -5.74 -7.21 -26.97
C ALA A 75 -7.08 -7.54 -26.28
N LYS A 76 -7.04 -8.24 -25.13
CA LYS A 76 -8.22 -8.63 -24.36
C LYS A 76 -8.03 -8.20 -22.89
N PRO A 77 -9.02 -7.56 -22.25
CA PRO A 77 -8.90 -7.18 -20.84
C PRO A 77 -8.85 -8.43 -19.92
N PRO A 78 -8.13 -8.36 -18.79
CA PRO A 78 -8.13 -9.41 -17.78
C PRO A 78 -9.54 -9.64 -17.20
N SER A 79 -9.86 -10.90 -16.89
CA SER A 79 -11.08 -11.25 -16.17
C SER A 79 -10.89 -11.06 -14.65
N ASP A 80 -12.00 -11.10 -13.91
CA ASP A 80 -12.02 -11.12 -12.44
C ASP A 80 -11.16 -12.24 -11.86
N SER A 81 -11.22 -13.43 -12.46
CA SER A 81 -10.40 -14.60 -12.09
C SER A 81 -8.90 -14.34 -12.29
N THR A 82 -8.53 -13.58 -13.34
CA THR A 82 -7.13 -13.21 -13.59
C THR A 82 -6.61 -12.26 -12.51
N PHE A 83 -7.42 -11.26 -12.11
CA PHE A 83 -7.09 -10.38 -10.98
C PHE A 83 -6.99 -11.16 -9.67
N ARG A 84 -7.92 -12.10 -9.42
CA ARG A 84 -7.89 -12.96 -8.23
C ARG A 84 -6.58 -13.74 -8.12
N LEU A 85 -6.15 -14.37 -9.21
CA LEU A 85 -4.91 -15.15 -9.25
C LEU A 85 -3.67 -14.26 -9.04
N LEU A 86 -3.64 -13.07 -9.63
CA LEU A 86 -2.55 -12.11 -9.39
C LEU A 86 -2.47 -11.73 -7.92
N LEU A 87 -3.59 -11.26 -7.34
CA LEU A 87 -3.63 -10.76 -5.97
C LEU A 87 -3.35 -11.87 -4.94
N ALA A 88 -3.72 -13.11 -5.23
CA ALA A 88 -3.41 -14.25 -4.37
C ALA A 88 -1.92 -14.63 -4.35
N GLN A 89 -1.15 -14.23 -5.35
CA GLN A 89 0.28 -14.53 -5.49
C GLN A 89 1.16 -13.27 -5.29
N LEU A 90 0.53 -12.13 -5.03
CA LEU A 90 1.24 -10.88 -4.83
C LEU A 90 2.10 -10.94 -3.57
N ASP A 91 3.34 -10.54 -3.67
CA ASP A 91 4.17 -10.20 -2.53
C ASP A 91 3.64 -8.90 -1.90
N VAL A 92 2.79 -9.05 -0.88
CA VAL A 92 2.10 -7.94 -0.23
C VAL A 92 3.10 -7.04 0.49
N GLU A 93 4.09 -7.62 1.18
CA GLU A 93 5.10 -6.87 1.93
C GLU A 93 5.98 -6.04 0.97
N GLY A 94 6.43 -6.65 -0.12
CA GLY A 94 7.18 -5.95 -1.16
C GLY A 94 6.36 -4.85 -1.84
N PHE A 95 5.07 -5.09 -2.07
CA PHE A 95 4.17 -4.10 -2.65
C PHE A 95 3.91 -2.91 -1.70
N GLU A 96 3.68 -3.18 -0.40
CA GLU A 96 3.52 -2.14 0.63
C GLU A 96 4.80 -1.30 0.77
N ALA A 97 5.97 -1.94 0.83
CA ALA A 97 7.25 -1.26 0.90
C ALA A 97 7.49 -0.35 -0.33
N LEU A 98 7.11 -0.83 -1.51
CA LEU A 98 7.22 -0.07 -2.75
C LEU A 98 6.30 1.16 -2.76
N LEU A 99 5.06 1.03 -2.30
CA LEU A 99 4.15 2.17 -2.17
C LEU A 99 4.65 3.19 -1.14
N GLN A 100 5.22 2.74 -0.01
CA GLN A 100 5.86 3.63 0.97
C GLN A 100 7.01 4.43 0.34
N GLN A 101 7.90 3.76 -0.41
CA GLN A 101 8.99 4.42 -1.12
C GLN A 101 8.47 5.43 -2.15
N TRP A 102 7.44 5.07 -2.90
CA TRP A 102 6.84 5.98 -3.86
C TRP A 102 6.22 7.22 -3.19
N ILE A 103 5.50 7.03 -2.09
CA ILE A 103 4.94 8.15 -1.30
C ILE A 103 6.07 9.03 -0.77
N ALA A 104 7.10 8.45 -0.15
CA ALA A 104 8.24 9.19 0.39
C ALA A 104 9.02 9.98 -0.68
N ALA A 105 9.03 9.52 -1.93
CA ALA A 105 9.67 10.21 -3.04
C ALA A 105 8.86 11.40 -3.60
N GLN A 106 7.62 11.63 -3.11
CA GLN A 106 6.83 12.74 -3.61
C GLN A 106 7.36 14.09 -3.07
N PRO A 107 7.52 15.12 -3.92
CA PRO A 107 8.01 16.42 -3.50
C PRO A 107 7.06 17.09 -2.50
N GLY A 108 7.62 17.75 -1.49
CA GLY A 108 6.85 18.50 -0.49
C GLY A 108 6.31 17.68 0.69
N LEU A 109 6.69 16.38 0.81
CA LEU A 109 6.25 15.55 1.91
C LEU A 109 7.02 15.78 3.22
N ILE A 110 8.29 16.19 3.15
CA ILE A 110 9.24 16.11 4.28
C ILE A 110 9.46 17.48 4.95
N ASP A 111 8.99 18.60 4.40
CA ASP A 111 9.44 19.94 4.81
C ASP A 111 8.77 20.55 6.07
N THR A 112 7.83 19.88 6.71
CA THR A 112 7.16 20.42 7.92
C THR A 112 6.76 19.34 8.91
N VAL A 113 6.78 19.68 10.21
CA VAL A 113 6.27 18.80 11.27
C VAL A 113 4.86 18.33 10.94
N ASP A 114 4.68 17.03 10.78
CA ASP A 114 3.39 16.40 10.54
C ASP A 114 2.94 15.60 11.76
N THR A 115 1.64 15.43 11.90
CA THR A 115 1.08 14.55 12.90
C THR A 115 0.69 13.24 12.24
N LEU A 116 1.34 12.16 12.64
CA LEU A 116 0.99 10.81 12.24
C LEU A 116 -0.01 10.21 13.23
N VAL A 117 -1.15 9.79 12.75
CA VAL A 117 -2.17 9.09 13.54
C VAL A 117 -2.03 7.60 13.32
N CYS A 118 -1.85 6.86 14.41
CA CYS A 118 -1.84 5.39 14.39
C CYS A 118 -3.27 4.88 14.56
N ASP A 119 -3.75 4.09 13.62
CA ASP A 119 -5.08 3.46 13.65
C ASP A 119 -4.98 1.96 13.34
N GLY A 120 -5.59 1.16 14.20
CA GLY A 120 -5.71 -0.29 14.03
C GLY A 120 -7.10 -0.68 13.55
N LYS A 121 -7.19 -1.51 12.52
CA LYS A 121 -8.47 -1.92 11.95
C LYS A 121 -8.50 -3.39 11.56
N THR A 122 -9.54 -4.09 12.01
CA THR A 122 -9.80 -5.46 11.55
C THR A 122 -10.38 -5.47 10.14
N LEU A 123 -9.81 -6.27 9.26
CA LEU A 123 -10.28 -6.42 7.88
C LEU A 123 -11.53 -7.30 7.86
N ARG A 124 -12.65 -6.71 7.46
CA ARG A 124 -13.91 -7.46 7.32
C ARG A 124 -13.79 -8.57 6.28
N GLY A 125 -14.32 -9.75 6.58
CA GLY A 125 -14.27 -10.90 5.68
C GLY A 125 -12.99 -11.72 5.74
N SER A 126 -12.02 -11.35 6.60
CA SER A 126 -10.79 -12.13 6.84
C SER A 126 -10.94 -13.19 7.94
N ILE A 127 -12.13 -13.31 8.53
CA ILE A 127 -12.38 -14.24 9.63
C ILE A 127 -12.34 -15.67 9.11
N THR A 128 -11.46 -16.48 9.66
CA THR A 128 -11.38 -17.92 9.42
C THR A 128 -11.40 -18.65 10.76
N GLU A 129 -12.10 -19.77 10.84
CA GLU A 129 -12.04 -20.64 12.02
C GLU A 129 -10.77 -21.48 11.93
N THR A 130 -10.01 -21.50 13.02
CA THR A 130 -8.88 -22.43 13.14
C THR A 130 -9.36 -23.83 13.51
N ALA A 131 -8.52 -24.84 13.26
CA ALA A 131 -8.83 -26.23 13.64
C ALA A 131 -9.12 -26.42 15.14
N ALA A 132 -8.73 -25.47 15.99
CA ALA A 132 -9.01 -25.44 17.43
C ALA A 132 -10.28 -24.67 17.79
N GLY A 133 -11.09 -24.22 16.81
CA GLY A 133 -12.33 -23.46 17.02
C GLY A 133 -12.13 -21.99 17.42
N ALA A 134 -10.91 -21.48 17.38
CA ALA A 134 -10.63 -20.06 17.62
C ALA A 134 -10.80 -19.25 16.30
N ALA A 135 -11.41 -18.07 16.40
CA ALA A 135 -11.52 -17.17 15.27
C ALA A 135 -10.15 -16.51 15.00
N ARG A 136 -9.64 -16.67 13.79
CA ARG A 136 -8.49 -15.96 13.27
C ARG A 136 -8.96 -14.90 12.30
N PHE A 137 -8.44 -13.69 12.42
CA PHE A 137 -8.70 -12.61 11.47
C PHE A 137 -7.43 -11.81 11.19
N ILE A 138 -7.45 -11.11 10.08
CA ILE A 138 -6.36 -10.21 9.71
C ILE A 138 -6.73 -8.81 10.18
N ALA A 139 -5.83 -8.20 10.92
CA ALA A 139 -5.91 -6.81 11.28
C ALA A 139 -4.83 -6.01 10.56
N GLN A 140 -5.03 -4.72 10.45
CA GLN A 140 -4.13 -3.79 9.81
C GLN A 140 -3.87 -2.63 10.75
N VAL A 141 -2.62 -2.22 10.89
CA VAL A 141 -2.23 -0.94 11.48
C VAL A 141 -1.75 -0.01 10.39
N SER A 142 -2.10 1.26 10.50
CA SER A 142 -1.71 2.30 9.55
C SER A 142 -1.19 3.54 10.27
N LEU A 143 -0.23 4.21 9.66
CA LEU A 143 0.24 5.54 10.00
C LEU A 143 -0.35 6.53 9.00
N TYR A 144 -1.28 7.33 9.46
CA TYR A 144 -1.99 8.31 8.65
C TYR A 144 -1.39 9.69 8.87
N SER A 145 -0.98 10.36 7.80
CA SER A 145 -0.54 11.74 7.83
C SER A 145 -1.74 12.68 7.75
N ASN A 146 -1.95 13.47 8.78
CA ASN A 146 -3.02 14.46 8.78
C ASN A 146 -2.83 15.53 7.71
N ARG A 147 -1.59 15.90 7.44
CA ARG A 147 -1.24 16.91 6.44
C ARG A 147 -1.52 16.46 5.02
N LEU A 148 -1.12 15.22 4.71
CA LEU A 148 -1.28 14.66 3.37
C LEU A 148 -2.68 14.09 3.13
N GLY A 149 -3.41 13.77 4.19
CA GLY A 149 -4.70 13.12 4.08
C GLY A 149 -4.64 11.67 3.59
N VAL A 150 -3.48 10.99 3.78
CA VAL A 150 -3.26 9.62 3.32
C VAL A 150 -2.51 8.79 4.35
N ALA A 151 -2.68 7.46 4.30
CA ALA A 151 -1.81 6.54 5.04
C ALA A 151 -0.45 6.47 4.33
N ILE A 152 0.61 6.86 5.05
CA ILE A 152 1.98 6.84 4.53
C ILE A 152 2.67 5.50 4.72
N ALA A 153 2.22 4.72 5.70
CA ALA A 153 2.70 3.37 5.95
C ALA A 153 1.58 2.52 6.55
N GLN A 154 1.62 1.23 6.26
CA GLN A 154 0.69 0.26 6.83
C GLN A 154 1.34 -1.10 6.96
N SER A 155 0.83 -1.93 7.86
CA SER A 155 1.22 -3.33 8.01
C SER A 155 0.01 -4.15 8.38
N THR A 156 -0.04 -5.37 7.88
CA THR A 156 -1.07 -6.35 8.22
C THR A 156 -0.50 -7.42 9.13
N TYR A 157 -1.30 -7.92 10.06
CA TYR A 157 -0.92 -9.01 10.95
C TYR A 157 -2.10 -9.94 11.20
N ALA A 158 -1.78 -11.22 11.44
CA ALA A 158 -2.77 -12.20 11.86
C ALA A 158 -2.87 -12.18 13.39
N THR A 159 -4.08 -12.12 13.91
CA THR A 159 -4.34 -11.94 15.36
C THR A 159 -3.92 -13.12 16.24
N ASP A 160 -3.61 -14.28 15.64
CA ASP A 160 -3.04 -15.45 16.30
C ASP A 160 -1.50 -15.46 16.30
N ALA A 161 -0.85 -14.61 15.51
CA ALA A 161 0.61 -14.59 15.36
C ALA A 161 1.28 -13.37 16.02
N GLY A 162 0.51 -12.39 16.50
CA GLY A 162 1.05 -11.18 17.13
C GLY A 162 -0.03 -10.20 17.56
N GLY A 163 0.38 -9.13 18.23
CA GLY A 163 -0.50 -8.07 18.69
C GLY A 163 -0.36 -6.78 17.88
N GLU A 164 -1.37 -5.92 17.98
CA GLU A 164 -1.38 -4.60 17.34
C GLU A 164 -0.17 -3.75 17.75
N ILE A 165 0.24 -3.83 19.02
CA ILE A 165 1.38 -3.09 19.56
C ILE A 165 2.69 -3.51 18.86
N GLU A 166 2.87 -4.80 18.63
CA GLU A 166 4.06 -5.32 17.95
C GLU A 166 4.08 -4.92 16.47
N ALA A 167 2.94 -5.06 15.80
CA ALA A 167 2.79 -4.64 14.41
C ALA A 167 3.03 -3.13 14.23
N LEU A 168 2.52 -2.30 15.16
CA LEU A 168 2.75 -0.86 15.13
C LEU A 168 4.23 -0.52 15.38
N ARG A 169 4.89 -1.21 16.32
CA ARG A 169 6.32 -1.00 16.58
C ARG A 169 7.15 -1.30 15.34
N HIS A 170 6.94 -2.44 14.69
CA HIS A 170 7.61 -2.78 13.43
C HIS A 170 7.33 -1.77 12.32
N LEU A 171 6.12 -1.19 12.31
CA LEU A 171 5.78 -0.16 11.33
C LEU A 171 6.53 1.14 11.60
N LEU A 172 6.63 1.56 12.87
CA LEU A 172 7.37 2.77 13.27
C LEU A 172 8.89 2.64 13.01
N ASP A 173 9.46 1.44 13.21
CA ASP A 173 10.89 1.17 12.93
C ASP A 173 11.26 1.33 11.43
N ARG A 174 10.27 1.31 10.55
CA ARG A 174 10.45 1.45 9.08
C ARG A 174 10.21 2.86 8.56
N VAL A 175 9.79 3.77 9.41
CA VAL A 175 9.48 5.16 9.05
C VAL A 175 10.43 6.09 9.79
N GLU A 176 11.00 7.06 9.08
CA GLU A 176 11.79 8.11 9.71
C GLU A 176 10.86 9.03 10.49
N LEU A 177 11.02 9.05 11.82
CA LEU A 177 10.12 9.76 12.74
C LEU A 177 10.67 11.11 13.20
N GLU A 178 11.87 11.49 12.77
CA GLU A 178 12.48 12.75 13.20
C GLU A 178 11.60 13.94 12.81
N GLY A 179 11.27 14.77 13.79
CA GLY A 179 10.40 15.95 13.59
C GLY A 179 8.92 15.65 13.41
N LEU A 180 8.47 14.40 13.61
CA LEU A 180 7.06 14.01 13.49
C LEU A 180 6.41 13.84 14.87
N LEU A 181 5.14 14.22 14.99
CA LEU A 181 4.32 13.94 16.15
C LEU A 181 3.52 12.66 15.91
N VAL A 182 3.71 11.65 16.75
CA VAL A 182 2.95 10.39 16.66
C VAL A 182 1.80 10.42 17.66
N GLN A 183 0.58 10.31 17.16
CA GLN A 183 -0.65 10.20 17.94
C GLN A 183 -1.17 8.76 17.85
N ALA A 184 -1.33 8.09 18.99
CA ALA A 184 -1.90 6.76 19.07
C ALA A 184 -3.00 6.73 20.17
N ASP A 185 -3.86 5.72 20.10
CA ASP A 185 -4.88 5.53 21.14
C ASP A 185 -4.30 5.01 22.46
N ALA A 186 -5.14 4.89 23.49
CA ALA A 186 -4.71 4.48 24.83
C ALA A 186 -4.14 3.05 24.90
N LEU A 187 -4.41 2.16 23.93
CA LEU A 187 -3.85 0.82 23.87
C LEU A 187 -2.33 0.86 23.68
N HIS A 188 -1.83 1.90 23.05
CA HIS A 188 -0.41 2.12 22.80
C HIS A 188 0.30 2.94 23.90
N ALA A 189 -0.44 3.47 24.88
CA ALA A 189 0.10 4.24 26.01
C ALA A 189 0.79 3.32 27.04
N ASN A 190 1.83 2.59 26.62
CA ASN A 190 2.62 1.72 27.48
C ASN A 190 4.12 2.02 27.40
N ARG A 191 4.87 1.66 28.47
CA ARG A 191 6.31 1.92 28.57
C ARG A 191 7.14 1.46 27.36
N PRO A 192 6.97 0.23 26.83
CA PRO A 192 7.71 -0.21 25.65
C PRO A 192 7.51 0.66 24.40
N PHE A 193 6.30 1.20 24.21
CA PHE A 193 5.99 2.08 23.09
C PHE A 193 6.73 3.41 23.19
N PHE A 194 6.73 4.03 24.37
CA PHE A 194 7.46 5.29 24.61
C PHE A 194 8.97 5.14 24.46
N CYS A 195 9.55 4.00 24.85
CA CYS A 195 10.99 3.76 24.68
C CYS A 195 11.39 3.66 23.21
N THR A 196 10.57 3.08 22.34
CA THR A 196 10.84 2.98 20.90
C THR A 196 10.79 4.34 20.24
N SER A 197 9.81 5.17 20.56
CA SER A 197 9.68 6.53 20.02
C SER A 197 10.74 7.52 20.57
N SER A 198 11.26 7.27 21.79
CA SER A 198 12.27 8.14 22.41
C SER A 198 13.70 7.83 21.97
N SER A 199 14.00 6.61 21.52
CA SER A 199 15.33 6.26 21.00
C SER A 199 15.66 6.87 19.64
N ALA A 200 14.65 7.43 18.97
CA ALA A 200 14.81 8.17 17.71
C ALA A 200 15.24 9.64 17.90
N VAL A 201 15.37 10.15 19.13
CA VAL A 201 15.88 11.48 19.42
C VAL A 201 17.37 11.38 19.73
N PRO A 202 18.28 11.87 18.87
CA PRO A 202 19.70 11.95 19.20
C PRO A 202 19.86 12.93 20.37
N THR A 203 20.40 12.46 21.48
CA THR A 203 20.90 13.33 22.55
C THR A 203 22.09 14.12 22.01
N SER A 204 21.86 15.40 21.72
CA SER A 204 22.89 16.40 21.45
C SER A 204 23.65 16.75 22.72
#